data_49e162d723021f8fba6b98959a97115e
#
_entry.id   49e162d723021f8fba6b98959a97115e
#
_cell.length_a   1.000
_cell.length_b   1.000
_cell.length_c   1.000
_cell.angle_alpha   90.00
_cell.angle_beta   90.00
_cell.angle_gamma   90.00
#
_symmetry.space_group_name_H-M   'P 1'
#
loop_
_entity.id
_entity.type
_entity.pdbx_description
1 polymer ?
#
loop_
_entity_poly.entity_id
_entity_poly.type
_entity_poly.pdbx_seq_one_letter_code
_entity_poly.pdbx_strand_id
1 'polypeptide(L)'
;MIKVFIGYDTKEKVAFNVLSYSIIKNSTRPVSITPIYLKNIKDNFTRERSNIESTEFSFSRFIVPHLCNYKGWALFLDCDQLMFTDIAELWRLRDERYAVQVCKHDYVPRKEQKFLGQPQTKYAKKNWSSFMLMNCDKCTSLTPDYVNSATGLQLHQFKW
;
A
#
# COMPACT_ATOMS: atom_id res chain seq x y z
N MET A 1 18.01 7.63 -1.13
CA MET A 1 17.17 6.90 -2.11
C MET A 1 15.75 6.81 -1.57
N ILE A 2 14.74 7.07 -2.40
CA ILE A 2 13.33 6.97 -2.04
C ILE A 2 12.88 5.51 -2.23
N LYS A 3 12.39 4.86 -1.16
CA LYS A 3 11.87 3.50 -1.22
C LYS A 3 10.39 3.53 -1.58
N VAL A 4 10.02 2.91 -2.69
CA VAL A 4 8.64 2.83 -3.16
C VAL A 4 8.25 1.37 -3.31
N PHE A 5 7.19 0.97 -2.62
CA PHE A 5 6.56 -0.32 -2.76
C PHE A 5 5.25 -0.14 -3.51
N ILE A 6 5.04 -0.94 -4.54
CA ILE A 6 3.82 -0.88 -5.37
C ILE A 6 3.11 -2.23 -5.27
N GLY A 7 1.82 -2.21 -4.98
CA GLY A 7 0.99 -3.40 -5.04
C GLY A 7 1.05 -4.05 -6.42
N TYR A 8 1.27 -5.36 -6.48
CA TYR A 8 1.32 -6.08 -7.74
C TYR A 8 0.20 -7.12 -7.79
N ASP A 9 -0.66 -6.99 -8.79
CA ASP A 9 -1.69 -7.99 -9.10
C ASP A 9 -1.41 -8.55 -10.50
N THR A 10 -1.50 -9.87 -10.63
CA THR A 10 -1.27 -10.56 -11.90
C THR A 10 -2.26 -10.15 -13.00
N LYS A 11 -3.40 -9.60 -12.63
CA LYS A 11 -4.42 -9.07 -13.54
C LYS A 11 -4.17 -7.61 -13.94
N GLU A 12 -3.33 -6.89 -13.20
CA GLU A 12 -3.09 -5.44 -13.34
C GLU A 12 -1.64 -5.09 -13.69
N LYS A 13 -0.94 -5.99 -14.39
CA LYS A 13 0.48 -5.83 -14.76
C LYS A 13 0.76 -4.53 -15.51
N VAL A 14 -0.15 -4.13 -16.40
CA VAL A 14 0.00 -2.90 -17.17
C VAL A 14 -0.05 -1.68 -16.27
N ALA A 15 -0.99 -1.63 -15.31
CA ALA A 15 -1.10 -0.55 -14.34
C ALA A 15 0.19 -0.39 -13.53
N PHE A 16 0.74 -1.50 -13.00
CA PHE A 16 2.03 -1.50 -12.30
C PHE A 16 3.16 -0.89 -13.14
N ASN A 17 3.27 -1.29 -14.42
CA ASN A 17 4.32 -0.79 -15.30
C ASN A 17 4.14 0.71 -15.61
N VAL A 18 2.91 1.16 -15.83
CA VAL A 18 2.59 2.57 -16.10
C VAL A 18 2.92 3.44 -14.89
N LEU A 19 2.51 3.01 -13.67
CA LEU A 19 2.87 3.73 -12.45
C LEU A 19 4.38 3.78 -12.25
N SER A 20 5.08 2.64 -12.38
CA SER A 20 6.53 2.56 -12.23
C SER A 20 7.26 3.49 -13.20
N TYR A 21 6.85 3.49 -14.48
CA TYR A 21 7.38 4.40 -15.50
C TYR A 21 7.13 5.87 -15.12
N SER A 22 5.91 6.21 -14.70
CA SER A 22 5.55 7.59 -14.35
C SER A 22 6.37 8.12 -13.16
N ILE A 23 6.66 7.27 -12.18
CA ILE A 23 7.53 7.60 -11.05
C ILE A 23 8.96 7.87 -11.53
N ILE A 24 9.52 6.96 -12.33
CA ILE A 24 10.90 7.10 -12.84
C ILE A 24 11.03 8.36 -13.70
N LYS A 25 10.06 8.57 -14.60
CA LYS A 25 10.05 9.71 -15.53
C LYS A 25 10.06 11.06 -14.81
N ASN A 26 9.33 11.18 -13.71
CA ASN A 26 9.12 12.45 -13.01
C ASN A 26 10.02 12.63 -11.77
N SER A 27 10.85 11.64 -11.41
CA SER A 27 11.68 11.73 -10.22
C SER A 27 13.01 12.44 -10.48
N THR A 28 13.32 13.46 -9.66
CA THR A 28 14.64 14.11 -9.63
C THR A 28 15.62 13.43 -8.67
N ARG A 29 15.19 12.40 -7.94
CA ARG A 29 16.00 11.68 -6.96
C ARG A 29 16.04 10.18 -7.26
N PRO A 30 17.10 9.48 -6.87
CA PRO A 30 17.15 8.02 -6.98
C PRO A 30 15.97 7.36 -6.26
N VAL A 31 15.23 6.50 -6.97
CA VAL A 31 14.08 5.74 -6.48
C VAL A 31 14.37 4.25 -6.55
N SER A 32 13.99 3.51 -5.52
CA SER A 32 13.93 2.05 -5.53
C SER A 32 12.47 1.63 -5.60
N ILE A 33 12.09 0.93 -6.66
CA ILE A 33 10.72 0.41 -6.84
C ILE A 33 10.71 -1.09 -6.55
N THR A 34 9.89 -1.50 -5.59
CA THR A 34 9.75 -2.90 -5.18
C THR A 34 8.29 -3.33 -5.38
N PRO A 35 8.00 -4.31 -6.24
CA PRO A 35 6.67 -4.87 -6.35
C PRO A 35 6.34 -5.69 -5.10
N ILE A 36 5.16 -5.45 -4.51
CA ILE A 36 4.57 -6.34 -3.50
C ILE A 36 3.85 -7.46 -4.24
N TYR A 37 4.61 -8.46 -4.65
CA TYR A 37 4.12 -9.62 -5.37
C TYR A 37 4.10 -10.84 -4.44
N LEU A 38 2.93 -11.46 -4.25
CA LEU A 38 2.72 -12.50 -3.24
C LEU A 38 3.72 -13.66 -3.36
N LYS A 39 4.10 -14.07 -4.58
CA LYS A 39 5.07 -15.15 -4.78
C LYS A 39 6.46 -14.83 -4.21
N ASN A 40 6.83 -13.54 -4.17
CA ASN A 40 8.16 -13.12 -3.72
C ASN A 40 8.24 -12.89 -2.21
N ILE A 41 7.09 -12.83 -1.54
CA ILE A 41 6.99 -12.55 -0.09
C ILE A 41 6.33 -13.69 0.69
N LYS A 42 6.22 -14.89 0.10
CA LYS A 42 5.53 -16.06 0.66
C LYS A 42 6.06 -16.49 2.03
N ASP A 43 7.32 -16.22 2.32
CA ASP A 43 7.95 -16.59 3.60
C ASP A 43 7.51 -15.64 4.74
N ASN A 44 7.02 -14.45 4.42
CA ASN A 44 6.59 -13.43 5.37
C ASN A 44 5.07 -13.19 5.33
N PHE A 45 4.43 -13.49 4.20
CA PHE A 45 2.99 -13.32 4.00
C PHE A 45 2.37 -14.63 3.56
N THR A 46 1.75 -15.33 4.54
CA THR A 46 1.18 -16.68 4.40
C THR A 46 -0.34 -16.69 4.37
N ARG A 47 -0.96 -15.50 4.48
CA ARG A 47 -2.41 -15.36 4.49
C ARG A 47 -3.02 -15.88 3.21
N GLU A 48 -3.99 -16.80 3.34
CA GLU A 48 -4.78 -17.27 2.20
C GLU A 48 -5.66 -16.15 1.66
N ARG A 49 -5.71 -16.04 0.34
CA ARG A 49 -6.54 -15.05 -0.33
C ARG A 49 -8.01 -15.41 -0.19
N SER A 50 -8.78 -14.47 0.31
CA SER A 50 -10.23 -14.58 0.37
C SER A 50 -10.89 -14.09 -0.94
N ASN A 51 -12.02 -14.70 -1.33
CA ASN A 51 -12.81 -14.29 -2.49
C ASN A 51 -13.38 -12.85 -2.38
N ILE A 52 -13.37 -12.25 -1.20
CA ILE A 52 -13.81 -10.85 -0.98
C ILE A 52 -12.69 -9.82 -1.18
N GLU A 53 -11.45 -10.27 -1.41
CA GLU A 53 -10.32 -9.38 -1.67
C GLU A 53 -10.32 -8.95 -3.14
N SER A 54 -10.36 -7.63 -3.37
CA SER A 54 -10.37 -7.06 -4.73
C SER A 54 -9.05 -7.25 -5.48
N THR A 55 -7.90 -7.22 -4.77
CA THR A 55 -6.56 -7.33 -5.35
C THR A 55 -5.67 -8.29 -4.55
N GLU A 56 -4.61 -8.81 -5.19
CA GLU A 56 -3.62 -9.67 -4.54
C GLU A 56 -2.86 -8.95 -3.42
N PHE A 57 -2.81 -7.63 -3.45
CA PHE A 57 -2.11 -6.81 -2.45
C PHE A 57 -3.06 -6.17 -1.42
N SER A 58 -4.30 -6.61 -1.32
CA SER A 58 -5.28 -6.04 -0.38
C SER A 58 -4.77 -5.99 1.07
N PHE A 59 -4.07 -7.00 1.54
CA PHE A 59 -3.50 -7.05 2.89
C PHE A 59 -1.98 -7.04 2.92
N SER A 60 -1.32 -7.55 1.89
CA SER A 60 0.15 -7.60 1.84
C SER A 60 0.80 -6.21 1.79
N ARG A 61 0.05 -5.15 1.46
CA ARG A 61 0.51 -3.76 1.58
C ARG A 61 1.01 -3.39 2.98
N PHE A 62 0.48 -4.03 4.01
CA PHE A 62 0.83 -3.76 5.40
C PHE A 62 2.11 -4.46 5.86
N ILE A 63 2.73 -5.33 5.04
CA ILE A 63 4.02 -5.96 5.34
C ILE A 63 5.24 -5.05 5.04
N VAL A 64 5.02 -3.90 4.40
CA VAL A 64 6.09 -2.98 3.96
C VAL A 64 7.06 -2.60 5.09
N PRO A 65 6.63 -2.26 6.33
CA PRO A 65 7.56 -1.96 7.41
C PRO A 65 8.48 -3.13 7.76
N HIS A 66 7.96 -4.36 7.76
CA HIS A 66 8.77 -5.56 7.95
C HIS A 66 9.81 -5.75 6.84
N LEU A 67 9.42 -5.57 5.57
CA LEU A 67 10.36 -5.64 4.44
C LEU A 67 11.45 -4.56 4.48
N CYS A 68 11.21 -3.48 5.23
CA CYS A 68 12.20 -2.44 5.52
C CYS A 68 13.01 -2.72 6.81
N ASN A 69 12.86 -3.90 7.44
CA ASN A 69 13.42 -4.21 8.75
C ASN A 69 13.05 -3.16 9.81
N TYR A 70 11.86 -2.58 9.71
CA TYR A 70 11.35 -1.49 10.56
C TYR A 70 12.30 -0.30 10.65
N LYS A 71 12.96 0.07 9.52
CA LYS A 71 13.93 1.17 9.49
C LYS A 71 13.64 2.18 8.40
N GLY A 72 13.60 3.45 8.81
CA GLY A 72 13.45 4.61 7.95
C GLY A 72 12.05 4.72 7.34
N TRP A 73 11.96 5.36 6.20
CA TRP A 73 10.69 5.64 5.53
C TRP A 73 10.50 4.84 4.26
N ALA A 74 9.26 4.56 3.93
CA ALA A 74 8.84 3.93 2.69
C ALA A 74 7.50 4.48 2.20
N LEU A 75 7.30 4.48 0.89
CA LEU A 75 6.00 4.73 0.26
C LEU A 75 5.37 3.40 -0.15
N PHE A 76 4.08 3.24 0.10
CA PHE A 76 3.25 2.22 -0.55
C PHE A 76 2.23 2.91 -1.46
N LEU A 77 2.03 2.35 -2.66
CA LEU A 77 1.08 2.81 -3.67
C LEU A 77 0.28 1.62 -4.22
N ASP A 78 -1.03 1.80 -4.41
CA ASP A 78 -1.81 0.91 -5.29
C ASP A 78 -1.32 1.09 -6.73
N CYS A 79 -1.34 0.02 -7.54
CA CYS A 79 -0.78 0.04 -8.89
C CYS A 79 -1.59 0.87 -9.90
N ASP A 80 -2.87 1.14 -9.62
CA ASP A 80 -3.80 1.88 -10.47
C ASP A 80 -3.69 3.42 -10.32
N GLN A 81 -2.57 3.89 -9.81
CA GLN A 81 -2.24 5.32 -9.67
C GLN A 81 -1.31 5.78 -10.79
N LEU A 82 -1.18 7.10 -10.93
CA LEU A 82 -0.27 7.73 -11.89
C LEU A 82 0.43 8.92 -11.24
N MET A 83 1.75 8.98 -11.38
CA MET A 83 2.54 10.09 -10.86
C MET A 83 2.69 11.18 -11.92
N PHE A 84 2.17 12.39 -11.62
CA PHE A 84 2.26 13.56 -12.51
C PHE A 84 3.36 14.54 -12.12
N THR A 85 3.83 14.47 -10.86
CA THR A 85 4.85 15.36 -10.32
C THR A 85 6.03 14.57 -9.77
N ASP A 86 7.07 15.26 -9.32
CA ASP A 86 8.24 14.63 -8.70
C ASP A 86 7.85 13.95 -7.36
N ILE A 87 8.09 12.65 -7.28
CA ILE A 87 7.84 11.88 -6.04
C ILE A 87 8.66 12.41 -4.84
N ALA A 88 9.74 13.15 -5.10
CA ALA A 88 10.50 13.78 -4.04
C ALA A 88 9.70 14.84 -3.28
N GLU A 89 8.66 15.41 -3.87
CA GLU A 89 7.75 16.35 -3.18
C GLU A 89 6.96 15.62 -2.09
N LEU A 90 6.39 14.45 -2.41
CA LEU A 90 5.74 13.59 -1.41
C LEU A 90 6.72 13.14 -0.32
N TRP A 91 7.95 12.82 -0.72
CA TRP A 91 8.99 12.41 0.22
C TRP A 91 9.39 13.50 1.21
N ARG A 92 9.27 14.78 0.85
CA ARG A 92 9.52 15.92 1.76
C ARG A 92 8.44 16.09 2.82
N LEU A 93 7.23 15.55 2.61
CA LEU A 93 6.11 15.64 3.55
C LEU A 93 6.24 14.72 4.77
N ARG A 94 7.31 13.94 4.86
CA ARG A 94 7.57 13.06 6.02
C ARG A 94 7.60 13.87 7.30
N ASP A 95 6.85 13.41 8.28
CA ASP A 95 6.74 14.03 9.59
C ASP A 95 6.94 12.95 10.66
N GLU A 96 8.02 13.09 11.42
CA GLU A 96 8.42 12.13 12.45
C GLU A 96 7.39 11.97 13.59
N ARG A 97 6.40 12.83 13.67
CA ARG A 97 5.31 12.71 14.66
C ARG A 97 4.36 11.54 14.35
N TYR A 98 4.30 11.10 13.10
CA TYR A 98 3.32 10.12 12.63
C TYR A 98 3.98 8.79 12.22
N ALA A 99 3.30 7.69 12.52
CA ALA A 99 3.68 6.36 12.01
C ALA A 99 3.31 6.19 10.54
N VAL A 100 2.18 6.77 10.12
CA VAL A 100 1.73 6.75 8.72
C VAL A 100 1.03 8.05 8.35
N GLN A 101 1.30 8.54 7.15
CA GLN A 101 0.61 9.65 6.52
C GLN A 101 -0.10 9.12 5.28
N VAL A 102 -1.34 9.54 5.06
CA VAL A 102 -2.23 9.03 4.01
C VAL A 102 -3.00 10.17 3.33
N CYS A 103 -3.49 9.91 2.12
CA CYS A 103 -4.51 10.76 1.53
C CYS A 103 -5.87 10.39 2.13
N LYS A 104 -6.52 11.35 2.79
CA LYS A 104 -7.86 11.16 3.33
C LYS A 104 -8.89 11.27 2.20
N HIS A 105 -9.79 10.34 2.14
CA HIS A 105 -10.89 10.32 1.19
C HIS A 105 -12.21 10.37 1.95
N ASP A 106 -13.03 11.40 1.72
CA ASP A 106 -14.43 11.47 2.20
C ASP A 106 -15.32 10.70 1.23
N TYR A 107 -15.01 9.42 1.08
CA TYR A 107 -15.67 8.57 0.10
C TYR A 107 -16.85 7.81 0.72
N VAL A 108 -18.05 8.09 0.20
CA VAL A 108 -19.25 7.30 0.46
C VAL A 108 -19.57 6.51 -0.80
N PRO A 109 -19.50 5.16 -0.75
CA PRO A 109 -19.85 4.33 -1.91
C PRO A 109 -21.27 4.62 -2.39
N ARG A 110 -21.42 4.98 -3.68
CA ARG A 110 -22.73 5.16 -4.32
C ARG A 110 -23.29 3.85 -4.90
N LYS A 111 -22.46 2.83 -5.06
CA LYS A 111 -22.81 1.52 -5.59
C LYS A 111 -22.49 0.44 -4.58
N GLU A 112 -23.30 -0.60 -4.52
CA GLU A 112 -23.10 -1.75 -3.62
C GLU A 112 -22.03 -2.74 -4.11
N GLN A 113 -21.52 -2.56 -5.34
CA GLN A 113 -20.52 -3.43 -5.97
C GLN A 113 -19.24 -2.67 -6.33
N LYS A 114 -18.11 -3.33 -6.11
CA LYS A 114 -16.78 -2.91 -6.55
C LYS A 114 -16.49 -3.42 -7.97
N PHE A 115 -15.31 -3.05 -8.50
CA PHE A 115 -14.70 -3.68 -9.67
C PHE A 115 -14.77 -5.21 -9.59
N LEU A 116 -15.11 -5.86 -10.68
CA LEU A 116 -15.35 -7.32 -10.78
C LEU A 116 -16.52 -7.85 -9.94
N GLY A 117 -17.54 -7.03 -9.63
CA GLY A 117 -18.77 -7.48 -8.96
C GLY A 117 -18.64 -7.78 -7.47
N GLN A 118 -17.51 -7.45 -6.84
CA GLN A 118 -17.29 -7.67 -5.42
C GLN A 118 -18.17 -6.75 -4.55
N PRO A 119 -18.67 -7.22 -3.38
CA PRO A 119 -19.50 -6.39 -2.51
C PRO A 119 -18.72 -5.20 -1.97
N GLN A 120 -19.36 -4.03 -1.99
CA GLN A 120 -18.80 -2.77 -1.50
C GLN A 120 -19.29 -2.51 -0.08
N THR A 121 -18.39 -2.62 0.90
CA THR A 121 -18.71 -2.30 2.30
C THR A 121 -18.33 -0.86 2.63
N LYS A 122 -19.16 -0.18 3.43
CA LYS A 122 -18.86 1.13 3.99
C LYS A 122 -18.13 0.93 5.32
N TYR A 123 -16.94 1.51 5.47
CA TYR A 123 -16.18 1.52 6.71
C TYR A 123 -15.34 2.81 6.82
N ALA A 124 -14.98 3.17 8.05
CA ALA A 124 -14.16 4.36 8.31
C ALA A 124 -12.78 4.23 7.65
N LYS A 125 -12.23 5.36 7.15
CA LYS A 125 -10.92 5.44 6.48
C LYS A 125 -10.82 4.61 5.20
N LYS A 126 -11.96 4.42 4.51
CA LYS A 126 -11.98 3.67 3.25
C LYS A 126 -11.09 4.32 2.20
N ASN A 127 -10.35 3.51 1.44
CA ASN A 127 -9.36 3.89 0.43
C ASN A 127 -8.11 4.64 0.95
N TRP A 128 -8.01 4.95 2.25
CA TRP A 128 -6.83 5.64 2.78
C TRP A 128 -5.54 4.84 2.62
N SER A 129 -5.62 3.52 2.63
CA SER A 129 -4.47 2.62 2.47
C SER A 129 -4.00 2.45 1.02
N SER A 130 -4.63 3.11 0.04
CA SER A 130 -4.18 3.10 -1.36
C SER A 130 -2.88 3.88 -1.56
N PHE A 131 -2.62 4.83 -0.66
CA PHE A 131 -1.38 5.59 -0.56
C PHE A 131 -0.95 5.69 0.91
N MET A 132 0.26 5.23 1.23
CA MET A 132 0.80 5.31 2.59
C MET A 132 2.26 5.77 2.56
N LEU A 133 2.56 6.88 3.22
CA LEU A 133 3.93 7.30 3.54
C LEU A 133 4.22 6.83 4.96
N MET A 134 5.02 5.78 5.10
CA MET A 134 5.20 5.01 6.33
C MET A 134 6.54 5.33 6.99
N ASN A 135 6.50 5.74 8.26
CA ASN A 135 7.67 5.74 9.14
C ASN A 135 7.82 4.31 9.69
N CYS A 136 8.66 3.51 9.05
CA CYS A 136 8.78 2.10 9.39
C CYS A 136 9.26 1.87 10.82
N ASP A 137 10.06 2.78 11.39
CA ASP A 137 10.53 2.70 12.77
C ASP A 137 9.36 2.75 13.78
N LYS A 138 8.24 3.36 13.39
CA LYS A 138 7.03 3.50 14.21
C LYS A 138 5.94 2.48 13.88
N CYS A 139 6.12 1.68 12.84
CA CYS A 139 5.14 0.68 12.39
C CYS A 139 5.45 -0.73 12.91
N THR A 140 6.05 -0.84 14.10
CA THR A 140 6.51 -2.12 14.67
C THR A 140 5.39 -3.10 15.01
N SER A 141 4.14 -2.59 15.15
CA SER A 141 2.95 -3.44 15.32
C SER A 141 2.60 -4.28 14.09
N LEU A 142 3.05 -3.87 12.90
CA LEU A 142 2.81 -4.58 11.64
C LEU A 142 3.82 -5.73 11.45
N THR A 143 3.84 -6.66 12.42
CA THR A 143 4.62 -7.88 12.30
C THR A 143 4.00 -8.82 11.26
N PRO A 144 4.76 -9.76 10.66
CA PRO A 144 4.20 -10.79 9.79
C PRO A 144 3.02 -11.51 10.44
N ASP A 145 3.15 -11.93 11.70
CA ASP A 145 2.07 -12.62 12.43
C ASP A 145 0.80 -11.78 12.53
N TYR A 146 0.94 -10.50 12.87
CA TYR A 146 -0.21 -9.60 12.94
C TYR A 146 -0.85 -9.38 11.57
N VAL A 147 -0.05 -9.12 10.53
CA VAL A 147 -0.58 -8.88 9.17
C VAL A 147 -1.26 -10.12 8.61
N ASN A 148 -0.76 -11.32 8.93
CA ASN A 148 -1.35 -12.58 8.50
C ASN A 148 -2.65 -12.92 9.22
N SER A 149 -2.84 -12.48 10.48
CA SER A 149 -3.99 -12.86 11.32
C SER A 149 -5.05 -11.77 11.50
N ALA A 150 -4.67 -10.48 11.40
CA ALA A 150 -5.58 -9.36 11.63
C ALA A 150 -6.73 -9.32 10.63
N THR A 151 -7.90 -8.85 11.08
CA THR A 151 -9.04 -8.65 10.19
C THR A 151 -8.78 -7.51 9.19
N GLY A 152 -9.46 -7.53 8.05
CA GLY A 152 -9.36 -6.44 7.08
C GLY A 152 -9.70 -5.07 7.65
N LEU A 153 -10.68 -5.00 8.57
CA LEU A 153 -11.04 -3.75 9.24
C LEU A 153 -9.96 -3.27 10.22
N GLN A 154 -9.27 -4.17 10.93
CA GLN A 154 -8.15 -3.78 11.79
C GLN A 154 -7.02 -3.15 10.97
N LEU A 155 -6.67 -3.75 9.84
CA LEU A 155 -5.62 -3.25 8.96
C LEU A 155 -6.03 -1.93 8.28
N HIS A 156 -7.14 -1.91 7.54
CA HIS A 156 -7.55 -0.77 6.72
C HIS A 156 -8.09 0.43 7.51
N GLN A 157 -8.51 0.23 8.77
CA GLN A 157 -8.87 1.32 9.67
C GLN A 157 -7.69 1.83 10.51
N PHE A 158 -6.48 1.32 10.27
CA PHE A 158 -5.26 1.70 11.00
C PHE A 158 -5.46 1.54 12.53
N LYS A 159 -5.90 0.34 12.96
CA LYS A 159 -6.09 -0.02 14.38
C LYS A 159 -4.88 -0.77 14.95
N TRP A 160 -3.72 -0.41 14.48
CA TRP A 160 -2.42 -1.00 14.81
C TRP A 160 -1.40 0.06 15.19
#